data_114e77e98e17fab8994ff9a08557fd64
#
_entry.id   114e77e98e17fab8994ff9a08557fd64
#
_cell.length_a   1.000
_cell.length_b   1.000
_cell.length_c   1.000
_cell.angle_alpha   90.00
_cell.angle_beta   90.00
_cell.angle_gamma   90.00
#
_symmetry.space_group_name_H-M   'P 1'
#
loop_
_entity.id
_entity.type
_entity.pdbx_description
1 polymer ?
#
loop_
_entity_poly.entity_id
_entity_poly.type
_entity_poly.pdbx_seq_one_letter_code
_entity_poly.pdbx_strand_id
1 'polypeptide(L)'
;MPSPRTRTPRAGNPAHRAGARALPIVNETSAGGLVVDVQNGQAFTAVIARRNRGGRLEWCLPKGHLEGTETPEQPAVREIMEETGITGRVLRHLATIDYWFAGHEHRVHKVVHHFLLEAVSGTLTTENDPDHEAEDVEWVALDDVSHRLAYPNERRIVAAAWDILVGDG
;
A
#
# COMPACT_ATOMS: atom_id res chain seq x y z
N MET A 1 -34.41 -38.10 -19.03
CA MET A 1 -34.05 -37.74 -18.64
C MET A 1 -33.35 -37.36 -17.96
N PRO A 2 -33.31 -37.31 -17.78
CA PRO A 2 -32.64 -36.96 -17.05
C PRO A 2 -31.89 -36.33 -16.54
N SER A 3 -31.75 -36.36 -16.62
CA SER A 3 -31.01 -35.86 -16.24
C SER A 3 -30.45 -35.35 -15.55
N PRO A 4 -30.23 -35.26 -15.40
CA PRO A 4 -29.56 -34.91 -14.67
C PRO A 4 -28.87 -34.24 -14.11
N ARG A 5 -28.96 -34.37 -14.07
CA ARG A 5 -28.49 -33.86 -13.52
C ARG A 5 -27.59 -33.64 -13.11
N THR A 6 -27.53 -33.94 -13.46
CA THR A 6 -26.73 -33.93 -13.15
C THR A 6 -26.14 -33.15 -12.63
N ARG A 7 -26.30 -32.87 -12.33
CA ARG A 7 -25.75 -32.10 -11.80
C ARG A 7 -24.96 -32.13 -11.16
N THR A 8 -24.93 -32.83 -11.25
CA THR A 8 -24.30 -33.02 -10.55
C THR A 8 -23.34 -32.72 -10.23
N PRO A 9 -23.05 -32.77 -10.75
CA PRO A 9 -21.90 -32.74 -10.19
C PRO A 9 -21.49 -31.65 -9.49
N ARG A 10 -22.02 -31.04 -9.43
CA ARG A 10 -21.63 -30.24 -8.58
C ARG A 10 -21.16 -30.91 -7.51
N ALA A 11 -21.46 -31.88 -7.52
CA ALA A 11 -21.12 -32.75 -6.44
C ALA A 11 -19.66 -32.95 -6.32
N GLY A 12 -19.01 -33.12 -7.41
CA GLY A 12 -17.61 -33.38 -7.33
C GLY A 12 -16.85 -32.29 -6.63
N ASN A 13 -17.47 -31.22 -6.50
CA ASN A 13 -16.83 -30.11 -5.90
C ASN A 13 -16.61 -30.16 -4.42
N PRO A 14 -17.27 -30.95 -3.61
CA PRO A 14 -16.99 -30.92 -2.18
C PRO A 14 -15.53 -31.12 -1.83
N ALA A 15 -14.87 -32.01 -2.55
CA ALA A 15 -13.47 -32.26 -2.28
C ALA A 15 -12.63 -31.02 -2.56
N HIS A 16 -12.89 -30.36 -3.66
CA HIS A 16 -12.23 -29.14 -3.96
C HIS A 16 -12.48 -28.10 -2.91
N ARG A 17 -13.71 -27.97 -2.49
CA ARG A 17 -14.04 -26.99 -1.49
C ARG A 17 -13.38 -27.31 -0.18
N ALA A 18 -13.31 -28.56 0.18
CA ALA A 18 -12.64 -28.96 1.40
C ALA A 18 -11.17 -28.56 1.35
N GLY A 19 -10.53 -28.76 0.19
CA GLY A 19 -9.15 -28.36 0.04
C GLY A 19 -8.98 -26.86 0.16
N ALA A 20 -9.86 -26.10 -0.48
CA ALA A 20 -9.81 -24.64 -0.39
C ALA A 20 -10.04 -24.17 1.03
N ARG A 21 -10.97 -24.81 1.75
CA ARG A 21 -11.26 -24.45 3.13
C ARG A 21 -10.12 -24.80 4.07
N ALA A 22 -9.25 -25.72 3.65
CA ALA A 22 -8.12 -26.09 4.50
C ALA A 22 -7.06 -25.00 4.57
N LEU A 23 -7.10 -24.01 3.69
CA LEU A 23 -6.14 -22.92 3.75
C LEU A 23 -6.60 -21.88 4.77
N PRO A 24 -5.81 -21.67 5.81
CA PRO A 24 -6.16 -20.66 6.81
C PRO A 24 -6.07 -19.26 6.23
N ILE A 25 -6.80 -18.36 6.85
CA ILE A 25 -6.77 -16.95 6.48
C ILE A 25 -5.84 -16.22 7.43
N VAL A 26 -4.90 -15.46 6.87
CA VAL A 26 -4.01 -14.61 7.64
C VAL A 26 -4.35 -13.16 7.30
N ASN A 27 -4.54 -12.36 8.33
CA ASN A 27 -4.82 -10.93 8.16
C ASN A 27 -3.55 -10.14 8.37
N GLU A 28 -3.25 -9.26 7.41
CA GLU A 28 -2.10 -8.37 7.51
C GLU A 28 -2.59 -6.94 7.38
N THR A 29 -2.09 -6.06 8.23
CA THR A 29 -2.45 -4.65 8.20
C THR A 29 -1.19 -3.82 8.06
N SER A 30 -1.22 -2.87 7.14
CA SER A 30 -0.13 -1.94 6.89
C SER A 30 -0.66 -0.53 6.89
N ALA A 31 0.25 0.43 7.03
CA ALA A 31 -0.09 1.83 6.93
C ALA A 31 1.04 2.58 6.26
N GLY A 32 0.68 3.66 5.58
CA GLY A 32 1.63 4.52 4.90
C GLY A 32 0.89 5.69 4.29
N GLY A 33 1.38 6.19 3.18
CA GLY A 33 0.67 7.24 2.47
C GLY A 33 1.56 8.22 1.74
N LEU A 34 1.04 9.43 1.59
CA LEU A 34 1.74 10.51 0.92
C LEU A 34 2.25 11.50 1.95
N VAL A 35 3.57 11.67 1.98
CA VAL A 35 4.18 12.76 2.73
C VAL A 35 4.47 13.88 1.75
N VAL A 36 3.85 15.03 1.96
CA VAL A 36 3.85 16.13 1.00
C VAL A 36 4.73 17.27 1.48
N ASP A 37 5.58 17.76 0.58
CA ASP A 37 6.39 18.93 0.82
C ASP A 37 6.09 19.94 -0.28
N VAL A 38 5.94 21.20 0.10
CA VAL A 38 5.68 22.26 -0.86
C VAL A 38 6.99 23.00 -1.12
N GLN A 39 7.43 22.99 -2.38
CA GLN A 39 8.67 23.63 -2.78
C GLN A 39 8.33 24.60 -3.91
N ASN A 40 8.62 25.87 -3.67
CA ASN A 40 8.35 26.92 -4.67
C ASN A 40 6.90 26.92 -5.17
N GLY A 41 5.97 26.69 -4.24
CA GLY A 41 4.54 26.71 -4.56
C GLY A 41 4.03 25.43 -5.21
N GLN A 42 4.87 24.43 -5.36
CA GLN A 42 4.48 23.16 -5.97
C GLN A 42 4.60 22.04 -4.94
N ALA A 43 3.59 21.16 -4.92
CA ALA A 43 3.56 20.03 -3.98
C ALA A 43 4.30 18.82 -4.55
N PHE A 44 5.12 18.21 -3.72
CA PHE A 44 5.84 16.97 -4.05
C PHE A 44 5.54 15.91 -3.01
N THR A 45 5.62 14.66 -3.39
CA THR A 45 5.52 13.55 -2.44
C THR A 45 6.68 12.58 -2.65
N ALA A 46 7.11 11.92 -1.59
CA ALA A 46 8.20 10.97 -1.66
C ALA A 46 7.67 9.60 -2.06
N VAL A 47 8.27 9.02 -3.08
CA VAL A 47 7.93 7.65 -3.54
C VAL A 47 9.19 6.80 -3.50
N ILE A 48 8.99 5.50 -3.37
CA ILE A 48 10.10 4.56 -3.30
C ILE A 48 10.04 3.59 -4.47
N ALA A 49 11.21 3.10 -4.86
CA ALA A 49 11.32 2.05 -5.87
C ALA A 49 11.67 0.75 -5.16
N ARG A 50 10.94 -0.31 -5.47
CA ARG A 50 11.21 -1.62 -4.89
C ARG A 50 10.95 -2.69 -5.93
N ARG A 51 11.55 -3.85 -5.72
CA ARG A 51 11.42 -4.95 -6.67
C ARG A 51 10.14 -5.74 -6.45
N ASN A 52 9.43 -6.04 -7.52
CA ASN A 52 8.28 -6.91 -7.45
C ASN A 52 8.75 -8.37 -7.51
N ARG A 53 7.80 -9.31 -7.50
CA ARG A 53 8.13 -10.73 -7.52
C ARG A 53 8.90 -11.16 -8.75
N GLY A 54 8.68 -10.46 -9.88
CA GLY A 54 9.39 -10.74 -11.11
C GLY A 54 10.77 -10.11 -11.19
N GLY A 55 11.20 -9.41 -10.14
CA GLY A 55 12.49 -8.75 -10.10
C GLY A 55 12.53 -7.40 -10.78
N ARG A 56 11.38 -6.86 -11.19
CA ARG A 56 11.32 -5.57 -11.84
C ARG A 56 11.16 -4.46 -10.81
N LEU A 57 11.83 -3.37 -11.04
CA LEU A 57 11.76 -2.21 -10.17
C LEU A 57 10.46 -1.45 -10.41
N GLU A 58 9.72 -1.18 -9.35
CA GLU A 58 8.45 -0.47 -9.44
C GLU A 58 8.41 0.65 -8.43
N TRP A 59 7.80 1.78 -8.82
CA TRP A 59 7.61 2.90 -7.92
C TRP A 59 6.29 2.75 -7.19
N CYS A 60 6.29 3.01 -5.89
CA CYS A 60 5.11 2.88 -5.06
C CYS A 60 5.16 3.85 -3.88
N LEU A 61 4.02 3.98 -3.21
CA LEU A 61 3.93 4.78 -2.00
C LEU A 61 4.56 4.01 -0.83
N PRO A 62 5.27 4.70 0.07
CA PRO A 62 5.86 4.02 1.23
C PRO A 62 4.77 3.50 2.17
N LYS A 63 4.97 2.30 2.71
CA LYS A 63 4.07 1.70 3.68
C LYS A 63 4.75 0.51 4.34
N GLY A 64 4.24 0.10 5.49
CA GLY A 64 4.74 -1.09 6.15
C GLY A 64 3.77 -1.59 7.21
N HIS A 65 4.11 -2.72 7.82
CA HIS A 65 3.23 -3.42 8.73
C HIS A 65 3.11 -2.73 10.08
N LEU A 66 1.90 -2.83 10.67
CA LEU A 66 1.70 -2.42 12.04
C LEU A 66 2.47 -3.36 12.97
N GLU A 67 2.98 -2.81 14.06
CA GLU A 67 3.69 -3.57 15.08
C GLU A 67 2.98 -3.42 16.41
N GLY A 68 2.77 -4.55 17.07
CA GLY A 68 2.17 -4.56 18.39
C GLY A 68 0.80 -3.90 18.42
N THR A 69 0.62 -2.95 19.32
CA THR A 69 -0.66 -2.28 19.50
C THR A 69 -0.70 -0.90 18.86
N GLU A 70 0.11 -0.67 17.85
CA GLU A 70 0.11 0.64 17.17
C GLU A 70 -1.25 0.95 16.56
N THR A 71 -1.64 2.23 16.63
CA THR A 71 -2.74 2.71 15.77
C THR A 71 -2.17 2.91 14.37
N PRO A 72 -3.00 2.91 13.32
CA PRO A 72 -2.47 3.02 11.95
C PRO A 72 -1.65 4.26 11.66
N GLU A 73 -1.87 5.36 12.37
CA GLU A 73 -1.09 6.59 12.17
C GLU A 73 0.36 6.40 12.55
N GLN A 74 0.63 5.63 13.61
CA GLN A 74 1.99 5.44 14.10
C GLN A 74 2.88 4.73 13.09
N PRO A 75 2.48 3.59 12.52
CA PRO A 75 3.30 2.97 11.49
C PRO A 75 3.36 3.79 10.20
N ALA A 76 2.33 4.58 9.89
CA ALA A 76 2.43 5.46 8.72
C ALA A 76 3.60 6.41 8.86
N VAL A 77 3.74 7.07 10.01
CA VAL A 77 4.85 7.98 10.27
C VAL A 77 6.17 7.22 10.28
N ARG A 78 6.22 6.11 10.98
CA ARG A 78 7.45 5.32 11.12
C ARG A 78 7.94 4.76 9.80
N GLU A 79 7.04 4.13 9.03
CA GLU A 79 7.42 3.49 7.78
C GLU A 79 7.85 4.51 6.73
N ILE A 80 7.17 5.63 6.67
CA ILE A 80 7.56 6.69 5.74
C ILE A 80 8.97 7.17 6.08
N MET A 81 9.27 7.37 7.36
CA MET A 81 10.60 7.79 7.77
C MET A 81 11.65 6.72 7.44
N GLU A 82 11.33 5.46 7.72
CA GLU A 82 12.28 4.37 7.45
C GLU A 82 12.57 4.21 5.97
N GLU A 83 11.55 4.31 5.14
CA GLU A 83 11.70 4.06 3.70
C GLU A 83 12.14 5.28 2.91
N THR A 84 11.83 6.48 3.37
CA THR A 84 12.12 7.69 2.61
C THR A 84 13.12 8.63 3.27
N GLY A 85 13.33 8.52 4.56
CA GLY A 85 14.15 9.48 5.32
C GLY A 85 13.38 10.70 5.79
N ILE A 86 12.09 10.80 5.47
CA ILE A 86 11.31 12.00 5.77
C ILE A 86 10.43 11.78 6.99
N THR A 87 10.53 12.69 7.94
CA THR A 87 9.63 12.71 9.09
C THR A 87 8.40 13.51 8.72
N GLY A 88 7.25 12.88 8.78
CA GLY A 88 5.99 13.52 8.45
C GLY A 88 5.07 13.64 9.64
N ARG A 89 4.08 14.51 9.52
CA ARG A 89 3.01 14.67 10.50
C ARG A 89 1.69 14.35 9.80
N VAL A 90 0.90 13.48 10.40
CA VAL A 90 -0.38 13.07 9.82
C VAL A 90 -1.35 14.24 9.82
N LEU A 91 -1.92 14.53 8.65
CA LEU A 91 -2.94 15.54 8.50
C LEU A 91 -4.32 14.92 8.51
N ARG A 92 -4.52 13.83 7.76
CA ARG A 92 -5.79 13.14 7.74
C ARG A 92 -5.67 11.79 7.04
N HIS A 93 -6.66 10.93 7.27
CA HIS A 93 -6.80 9.66 6.58
C HIS A 93 -7.29 9.91 5.14
N LEU A 94 -6.72 9.21 4.19
CA LEU A 94 -7.11 9.30 2.79
C LEU A 94 -8.03 8.16 2.38
N ALA A 95 -7.59 6.93 2.62
CA ALA A 95 -8.36 5.77 2.19
C ALA A 95 -7.81 4.52 2.85
N THR A 96 -8.68 3.53 2.98
CA THR A 96 -8.28 2.19 3.40
C THR A 96 -8.63 1.27 2.25
N ILE A 97 -7.65 0.52 1.76
CA ILE A 97 -7.88 -0.44 0.70
C ILE A 97 -7.58 -1.84 1.22
N ASP A 98 -8.24 -2.82 0.65
CA ASP A 98 -7.96 -4.20 1.03
C ASP A 98 -7.93 -5.06 -0.22
N TYR A 99 -7.19 -6.15 -0.14
CA TYR A 99 -7.12 -7.11 -1.22
C TYR A 99 -6.71 -8.47 -0.68
N TRP A 100 -6.97 -9.48 -1.48
CA TRP A 100 -6.70 -10.86 -1.14
C TRP A 100 -5.66 -11.42 -2.08
N PHE A 101 -4.78 -12.26 -1.56
CA PHE A 101 -3.90 -13.04 -2.43
C PHE A 101 -3.64 -14.41 -1.79
N ALA A 102 -3.24 -15.36 -2.64
CA ALA A 102 -2.92 -16.70 -2.19
C ALA A 102 -1.46 -16.76 -1.78
N GLY A 103 -1.22 -17.10 -0.52
CA GLY A 103 0.10 -17.42 -0.05
C GLY A 103 0.39 -18.88 -0.30
N HIS A 104 1.56 -19.35 0.15
CA HIS A 104 1.97 -20.72 -0.07
C HIS A 104 1.08 -21.71 0.68
N GLU A 105 0.82 -21.44 1.95
CA GLU A 105 0.04 -22.32 2.81
C GLU A 105 -1.18 -21.64 3.40
N HIS A 106 -1.52 -20.45 2.94
CA HIS A 106 -2.64 -19.71 3.49
C HIS A 106 -3.08 -18.64 2.50
N ARG A 107 -4.28 -18.12 2.75
CA ARG A 107 -4.80 -16.97 2.02
C ARG A 107 -4.53 -15.73 2.87
N VAL A 108 -4.13 -14.65 2.22
CA VAL A 108 -3.83 -13.41 2.92
C VAL A 108 -4.88 -12.37 2.59
N HIS A 109 -5.47 -11.78 3.62
CA HIS A 109 -6.31 -10.60 3.50
C HIS A 109 -5.49 -9.41 3.98
N LYS A 110 -5.12 -8.55 3.07
CA LYS A 110 -4.27 -7.41 3.37
C LYS A 110 -5.08 -6.13 3.39
N VAL A 111 -4.93 -5.37 4.46
CA VAL A 111 -5.58 -4.07 4.63
C VAL A 111 -4.48 -3.02 4.72
N VAL A 112 -4.61 -1.94 3.96
CA VAL A 112 -3.62 -0.87 3.96
C VAL A 112 -4.32 0.45 4.20
N HIS A 113 -3.92 1.14 5.27
CA HIS A 113 -4.42 2.46 5.61
C HIS A 113 -3.48 3.51 5.03
N HIS A 114 -4.01 4.41 4.21
CA HIS A 114 -3.20 5.47 3.61
C HIS A 114 -3.59 6.81 4.19
N PHE A 115 -2.58 7.58 4.53
CA PHE A 115 -2.75 8.90 5.16
C PHE A 115 -2.10 9.98 4.32
N LEU A 116 -2.57 11.20 4.51
CA LEU A 116 -1.91 12.39 4.00
C LEU A 116 -1.09 12.97 5.14
N LEU A 117 0.20 13.18 4.89
CA LEU A 117 1.13 13.74 5.87
C LEU A 117 1.79 14.97 5.27
N GLU A 118 2.20 15.89 6.15
CA GLU A 118 3.08 16.96 5.69
C GLU A 118 4.50 16.66 6.13
N ALA A 119 5.45 16.97 5.28
CA ALA A 119 6.86 16.79 5.59
C ALA A 119 7.28 17.84 6.62
N VAL A 120 7.92 17.37 7.69
CA VAL A 120 8.38 18.24 8.78
C VAL A 120 9.89 18.40 8.72
N SER A 121 10.61 17.31 8.48
CA SER A 121 12.08 17.35 8.46
C SER A 121 12.60 16.11 7.77
N GLY A 122 13.90 16.08 7.57
CA GLY A 122 14.58 14.92 7.01
C GLY A 122 15.08 15.17 5.60
N THR A 123 15.85 14.20 5.12
CA THR A 123 16.44 14.22 3.78
C THR A 123 16.21 12.86 3.18
N LEU A 124 15.90 12.82 1.89
CA LEU A 124 15.63 11.55 1.20
C LEU A 124 16.80 10.59 1.33
N THR A 125 16.51 9.40 1.83
CA THR A 125 17.48 8.31 1.90
C THR A 125 16.75 7.00 2.11
N THR A 126 17.31 5.90 1.58
CA THR A 126 16.80 4.56 1.84
C THR A 126 17.59 3.85 2.94
N GLU A 127 18.57 4.54 3.54
CA GLU A 127 19.48 3.90 4.50
C GLU A 127 18.81 3.53 5.81
N ASN A 128 17.67 4.13 6.10
CA ASN A 128 16.96 3.85 7.36
C ASN A 128 15.97 2.71 7.25
N ASP A 129 15.85 2.10 6.07
CA ASP A 129 14.93 1.00 5.86
C ASP A 129 15.53 -0.29 6.41
N PRO A 130 15.01 -0.83 7.53
CA PRO A 130 15.61 -2.01 8.15
C PRO A 130 15.52 -3.26 7.29
N ASP A 131 14.53 -3.34 6.42
CA ASP A 131 14.33 -4.50 5.56
C ASP A 131 15.04 -4.35 4.22
N HIS A 132 15.61 -3.20 3.95
CA HIS A 132 16.33 -2.91 2.71
C HIS A 132 15.49 -3.19 1.46
N GLU A 133 14.19 -2.97 1.54
CA GLU A 133 13.30 -3.21 0.41
C GLU A 133 13.25 -2.03 -0.55
N ALA A 134 13.37 -0.83 -0.01
CA ALA A 134 13.40 0.37 -0.84
C ALA A 134 14.78 0.52 -1.46
N GLU A 135 14.87 0.49 -2.78
CA GLU A 135 16.14 0.61 -3.49
C GLU A 135 16.43 2.03 -3.93
N ASP A 136 15.41 2.87 -4.03
CA ASP A 136 15.57 4.26 -4.40
C ASP A 136 14.42 5.07 -3.82
N VAL A 137 14.61 6.36 -3.72
CA VAL A 137 13.58 7.26 -3.20
C VAL A 137 13.69 8.59 -3.92
N GLU A 138 12.54 9.19 -4.24
CA GLU A 138 12.50 10.42 -5.04
C GLU A 138 11.35 11.31 -4.60
N TRP A 139 11.58 12.63 -4.62
CA TRP A 139 10.49 13.60 -4.58
C TRP A 139 9.91 13.72 -5.98
N VAL A 140 8.62 13.47 -6.13
CA VAL A 140 7.94 13.56 -7.42
C VAL A 140 6.80 14.56 -7.28
N ALA A 141 6.67 15.45 -8.27
CA ALA A 141 5.60 16.44 -8.24
C ALA A 141 4.24 15.72 -8.17
N LEU A 142 3.36 16.25 -7.34
CA LEU A 142 2.09 15.60 -7.07
C LEU A 142 1.24 15.44 -8.33
N ASP A 143 1.34 16.39 -9.28
CA ASP A 143 0.61 16.29 -10.54
C ASP A 143 1.23 15.29 -11.52
N ASP A 144 2.39 14.71 -11.18
CA ASP A 144 3.12 13.79 -12.04
C ASP A 144 3.21 12.40 -11.46
N VAL A 145 2.98 12.26 -10.15
CA VAL A 145 3.27 11.02 -9.44
C VAL A 145 2.40 9.85 -9.91
N SER A 146 1.18 10.12 -10.36
CA SER A 146 0.32 9.05 -10.86
C SER A 146 0.93 8.32 -12.06
N HIS A 147 1.73 9.01 -12.86
CA HIS A 147 2.38 8.38 -14.01
C HIS A 147 3.54 7.49 -13.59
N ARG A 148 4.03 7.67 -12.37
CA ARG A 148 5.16 6.89 -11.87
C ARG A 148 4.72 5.66 -11.10
N LEU A 149 3.54 5.70 -10.47
CA LEU A 149 3.09 4.62 -9.60
C LEU A 149 2.62 3.42 -10.39
N ALA A 150 3.09 2.24 -9.97
CA ALA A 150 2.78 0.99 -10.66
C ALA A 150 1.36 0.48 -10.39
N TYR A 151 0.75 0.88 -9.27
CA TYR A 151 -0.50 0.27 -8.81
C TYR A 151 -1.70 1.20 -8.95
N PRO A 152 -2.79 0.74 -9.60
CA PRO A 152 -3.98 1.56 -9.77
C PRO A 152 -4.59 2.06 -8.46
N ASN A 153 -4.57 1.24 -7.41
CA ASN A 153 -5.10 1.65 -6.12
C ASN A 153 -4.36 2.85 -5.56
N GLU A 154 -3.04 2.87 -5.74
CA GLU A 154 -2.24 3.99 -5.25
C GLU A 154 -2.50 5.25 -6.07
N ARG A 155 -2.74 5.11 -7.35
CA ARG A 155 -3.12 6.26 -8.17
C ARG A 155 -4.41 6.91 -7.71
N ARG A 156 -5.37 6.09 -7.26
CA ARG A 156 -6.62 6.62 -6.69
C ARG A 156 -6.38 7.38 -5.39
N ILE A 157 -5.43 6.91 -4.59
CA ILE A 157 -5.08 7.58 -3.34
C ILE A 157 -4.45 8.93 -3.62
N VAL A 158 -3.60 9.01 -4.63
CA VAL A 158 -3.01 10.29 -5.05
C VAL A 158 -4.11 11.24 -5.52
N ALA A 159 -5.09 10.74 -6.26
CA ALA A 159 -6.20 11.58 -6.72
C ALA A 159 -6.99 12.14 -5.54
N ALA A 160 -7.21 11.32 -4.51
CA ALA A 160 -7.91 11.78 -3.31
C ALA A 160 -7.10 12.86 -2.59
N ALA A 161 -5.78 12.69 -2.50
CA ALA A 161 -4.93 13.71 -1.89
C ALA A 161 -4.93 15.00 -2.68
N TRP A 162 -4.89 14.88 -4.01
CA TRP A 162 -4.94 16.05 -4.89
C TRP A 162 -6.21 16.86 -4.65
N ASP A 163 -7.36 16.18 -4.58
CA ASP A 163 -8.63 16.85 -4.37
C ASP A 163 -8.65 17.60 -3.05
N ILE A 164 -8.06 17.05 -2.01
CA ILE A 164 -7.99 17.69 -0.71
C ILE A 164 -7.10 18.94 -0.77
N LEU A 165 -5.92 18.80 -1.36
CA LEU A 165 -4.94 19.88 -1.35
C LEU A 165 -5.33 21.02 -2.27
N VAL A 166 -5.94 20.72 -3.40
CA VAL A 166 -6.33 21.72 -4.38
C VAL A 166 -7.75 22.23 -4.08
N GLY A 167 -8.64 21.33 -3.71
CA GLY A 167 -10.03 21.70 -3.47
C GLY A 167 -10.22 22.58 -2.26
N ASP A 168 -9.35 22.49 -1.27
CA ASP A 168 -9.43 23.29 -0.07
C ASP A 168 -8.74 24.64 -0.20
N GLY A 169 -8.06 24.81 -1.30
CA GLY A 169 -7.29 26.04 -1.56
C GLY A 169 -8.11 27.22 -2.04
#